data_e799bd4dece7d14e3f95b829cbb5b579
#
_entry.id   e799bd4dece7d14e3f95b829cbb5b579
#
_cell.length_a   1.000
_cell.length_b   1.000
_cell.length_c   1.000
_cell.angle_alpha   90.00
_cell.angle_beta   90.00
_cell.angle_gamma   90.00
#
_symmetry.space_group_name_H-M   'P 1'
#
loop_
_entity.id
_entity.type
_entity.pdbx_description
1 polymer ?
#
loop_
_entity_poly.entity_id
_entity_poly.type
_entity_poly.pdbx_seq_one_letter_code
_entity_poly.pdbx_strand_id
1 'polypeptide(L)'
;MPGYRNIVVLALIIALPLAGCAAIQRGEAKDREQLLAAAGFQAKLADTPEKLADLRTMPPRQLVSQSRDGNFVYSYADPDYCQCLYVGGPKEYSAYQRLAKEEEIRLYRP
;
A
#
# COMPACT_ATOMS: atom_id res chain seq x y z
N MET A 1 35.29 25.85 15.50
CA MET A 1 34.24 25.85 16.54
C MET A 1 33.69 24.47 16.69
N PRO A 2 33.85 23.80 17.83
CA PRO A 2 33.40 22.41 17.98
C PRO A 2 31.89 22.23 17.90
N GLY A 3 31.07 23.24 18.21
CA GLY A 3 29.59 23.13 18.14
C GLY A 3 29.02 23.01 16.73
N TYR A 4 29.69 23.53 15.74
CA TYR A 4 29.29 23.49 14.35
C TYR A 4 29.30 22.08 13.78
N ARG A 5 30.31 21.29 14.06
CA ARG A 5 30.42 19.91 13.59
C ARG A 5 29.37 19.03 14.19
N ASN A 6 28.99 19.23 15.46
CA ASN A 6 27.98 18.43 16.15
C ASN A 6 26.61 18.66 15.55
N ILE A 7 26.27 19.89 15.15
CA ILE A 7 24.99 20.23 14.53
C ILE A 7 24.85 19.54 13.17
N VAL A 8 25.89 19.52 12.35
CA VAL A 8 25.88 18.88 11.02
C VAL A 8 25.69 17.38 11.14
N VAL A 9 26.36 16.73 12.11
CA VAL A 9 26.24 15.29 12.36
C VAL A 9 24.80 14.94 12.81
N LEU A 10 24.20 15.75 13.69
CA LEU A 10 22.81 15.56 14.13
C LEU A 10 21.81 15.68 12.98
N ALA A 11 22.02 16.63 12.06
CA ALA A 11 21.15 16.81 10.90
C ALA A 11 21.19 15.57 9.98
N LEU A 12 22.36 14.97 9.77
CA LEU A 12 22.52 13.76 8.97
C LEU A 12 21.82 12.56 9.61
N ILE A 13 21.90 12.42 10.93
CA ILE A 13 21.26 11.32 11.66
C ILE A 13 19.73 11.43 11.57
N ILE A 14 19.17 12.65 11.62
CA ILE A 14 17.72 12.87 11.52
C ILE A 14 17.21 12.55 10.10
N ALA A 15 17.99 12.79 9.06
CA ALA A 15 17.58 12.54 7.67
C ALA A 15 17.48 11.05 7.33
N LEU A 16 18.33 10.19 7.91
CA LEU A 16 18.36 8.75 7.63
C LEU A 16 17.06 8.01 7.97
N PRO A 17 16.39 8.24 9.15
CA PRO A 17 15.14 7.57 9.47
C PRO A 17 14.01 7.87 8.49
N LEU A 18 13.93 9.10 7.95
CA LEU A 18 12.89 9.47 6.98
C LEU A 18 13.04 8.70 5.66
N ALA A 19 14.26 8.54 5.17
CA ALA A 19 14.54 7.75 3.97
C ALA A 19 14.21 6.27 4.19
N GLY A 20 14.51 5.71 5.39
CA GLY A 20 14.18 4.35 5.76
C GLY A 20 12.68 4.11 5.81
N CYS A 21 11.90 5.04 6.36
CA CYS A 21 10.44 4.94 6.42
C CYS A 21 9.80 4.90 5.03
N ALA A 22 10.28 5.70 4.09
CA ALA A 22 9.78 5.72 2.72
C ALA A 22 10.04 4.37 2.02
N ALA A 23 11.21 3.79 2.21
CA ALA A 23 11.58 2.49 1.64
C ALA A 23 10.71 1.36 2.21
N ILE A 24 10.47 1.37 3.52
CA ILE A 24 9.61 0.39 4.20
C ILE A 24 8.17 0.49 3.68
N GLN A 25 7.64 1.69 3.56
CA GLN A 25 6.28 1.92 3.09
C GLN A 25 6.08 1.40 1.67
N ARG A 26 7.06 1.61 0.79
CA ARG A 26 7.03 1.09 -0.58
C ARG A 26 7.04 -0.43 -0.60
N GLY A 27 7.86 -1.06 0.23
CA GLY A 27 7.93 -2.51 0.35
C GLY A 27 6.63 -3.11 0.85
N GLU A 28 6.01 -2.50 1.86
CA GLU A 28 4.72 -2.94 2.39
C GLU A 28 3.62 -2.83 1.35
N ALA A 29 3.60 -1.75 0.56
CA ALA A 29 2.63 -1.57 -0.52
C ALA A 29 2.78 -2.69 -1.55
N LYS A 30 3.99 -2.97 -1.98
CA LYS A 30 4.28 -4.03 -2.95
C LYS A 30 3.82 -5.40 -2.45
N ASP A 31 4.13 -5.73 -1.19
CA ASP A 31 3.75 -7.01 -0.60
C ASP A 31 2.22 -7.16 -0.53
N ARG A 32 1.53 -6.11 -0.12
CA ARG A 32 0.07 -6.11 -0.04
C ARG A 32 -0.57 -6.25 -1.42
N GLU A 33 -0.05 -5.55 -2.41
CA GLU A 33 -0.55 -5.62 -3.79
C GLU A 33 -0.35 -7.00 -4.38
N GLN A 34 0.75 -7.68 -4.06
CA GLN A 34 0.97 -9.06 -4.46
C GLN A 34 -0.07 -10.01 -3.85
N LEU A 35 -0.42 -9.80 -2.59
CA LEU A 35 -1.46 -10.59 -1.93
C LEU A 35 -2.83 -10.34 -2.56
N LEU A 36 -3.16 -9.09 -2.87
CA LEU A 36 -4.41 -8.74 -3.53
C LEU A 36 -4.50 -9.41 -4.91
N ALA A 37 -3.44 -9.37 -5.68
CA ALA A 37 -3.38 -10.01 -6.99
C ALA A 37 -3.55 -11.53 -6.86
N ALA A 38 -2.87 -12.15 -5.89
CA ALA A 38 -2.98 -13.58 -5.62
C ALA A 38 -4.40 -13.98 -5.20
N ALA A 39 -5.11 -13.09 -4.52
CA ALA A 39 -6.49 -13.31 -4.08
C ALA A 39 -7.50 -13.18 -5.22
N GLY A 40 -7.10 -12.66 -6.38
CA GLY A 40 -7.96 -12.51 -7.53
C GLY A 40 -8.46 -11.10 -7.80
N PHE A 41 -7.99 -10.11 -7.05
CA PHE A 41 -8.31 -8.71 -7.33
C PHE A 41 -7.74 -8.32 -8.69
N GLN A 42 -8.52 -7.53 -9.43
CA GLN A 42 -8.08 -7.02 -10.73
C GLN A 42 -7.39 -5.69 -10.56
N ALA A 43 -6.20 -5.57 -11.14
CA ALA A 43 -5.43 -4.33 -11.13
C ALA A 43 -5.82 -3.49 -12.36
N LYS A 44 -6.12 -2.21 -12.11
CA LYS A 44 -6.45 -1.24 -13.14
C LYS A 44 -5.45 -0.09 -13.05
N LEU A 45 -4.70 0.13 -14.10
CA LEU A 45 -3.70 1.20 -14.13
C LEU A 45 -4.37 2.56 -14.35
N ALA A 46 -3.91 3.57 -13.60
CA ALA A 46 -4.30 4.95 -13.81
C ALA A 46 -3.36 5.55 -14.88
N ASP A 47 -3.61 5.20 -16.14
CA ASP A 47 -2.74 5.51 -17.27
C ASP A 47 -3.08 6.82 -17.97
N THR A 48 -4.00 7.60 -17.42
CA THR A 48 -4.33 8.94 -17.90
C THR A 48 -4.29 9.93 -16.73
N PRO A 49 -4.08 11.24 -17.00
CA PRO A 49 -4.12 12.25 -15.95
C PRO A 49 -5.44 12.28 -15.18
N GLU A 50 -6.57 12.06 -15.87
CA GLU A 50 -7.89 12.03 -15.24
C GLU A 50 -8.04 10.84 -14.28
N LYS A 51 -7.62 9.66 -14.72
CA LYS A 51 -7.66 8.47 -13.88
C LYS A 51 -6.77 8.61 -12.65
N LEU A 52 -5.58 9.21 -12.81
CA LEU A 52 -4.68 9.44 -11.71
C LEU A 52 -5.25 10.47 -10.72
N ALA A 53 -5.90 11.52 -11.23
CA ALA A 53 -6.56 12.51 -10.38
C ALA A 53 -7.68 11.86 -9.56
N ASP A 54 -8.50 11.00 -10.18
CA ASP A 54 -9.55 10.25 -9.49
C ASP A 54 -8.96 9.32 -8.43
N LEU A 55 -7.89 8.63 -8.76
CA LEU A 55 -7.21 7.72 -7.84
C LEU A 55 -6.70 8.45 -6.59
N ARG A 56 -6.21 9.68 -6.76
CA ARG A 56 -5.72 10.50 -5.67
C ARG A 56 -6.79 11.00 -4.71
N THR A 57 -8.06 10.92 -5.10
CA THR A 57 -9.18 11.27 -4.19
C THR A 57 -9.51 10.13 -3.23
N MET A 58 -8.99 8.93 -3.47
CA MET A 58 -9.26 7.76 -2.65
C MET A 58 -8.24 7.65 -1.51
N PRO A 59 -8.63 7.06 -0.35
CA PRO A 59 -7.66 6.82 0.72
C PRO A 59 -6.51 5.94 0.20
N PRO A 60 -5.25 6.39 0.31
CA PRO A 60 -4.14 5.65 -0.27
C PRO A 60 -3.80 4.41 0.54
N ARG A 61 -3.58 3.30 -0.15
CA ARG A 61 -3.10 2.03 0.41
C ARG A 61 -3.98 1.50 1.53
N GLN A 62 -5.30 1.69 1.38
CA GLN A 62 -6.30 1.18 2.31
C GLN A 62 -7.35 0.40 1.53
N LEU A 63 -7.77 -0.72 2.10
CA LEU A 63 -8.85 -1.51 1.53
C LEU A 63 -10.19 -0.90 1.96
N VAL A 64 -10.97 -0.47 0.99
CA VAL A 64 -12.25 0.21 1.20
C VAL A 64 -13.37 -0.65 0.65
N SER A 65 -14.44 -0.83 1.42
CA SER A 65 -15.64 -1.52 0.94
C SER A 65 -16.72 -0.53 0.58
N GLN A 66 -17.40 -0.79 -0.54
CA GLN A 66 -18.54 0.00 -0.99
C GLN A 66 -19.67 -0.94 -1.38
N SER A 67 -20.91 -0.55 -1.07
CA SER A 67 -22.10 -1.28 -1.50
C SER A 67 -22.60 -0.68 -2.81
N ARG A 68 -22.72 -1.51 -3.85
CA ARG A 68 -23.30 -1.11 -5.14
C ARG A 68 -24.40 -2.10 -5.51
N ASP A 69 -25.62 -1.61 -5.60
CA ASP A 69 -26.79 -2.42 -6.00
C ASP A 69 -26.94 -3.70 -5.19
N GLY A 70 -26.71 -3.60 -3.87
CA GLY A 70 -26.80 -4.73 -2.96
C GLY A 70 -25.58 -5.63 -2.91
N ASN A 71 -24.56 -5.36 -3.72
CA ASN A 71 -23.30 -6.11 -3.74
C ASN A 71 -22.17 -5.28 -3.17
N PHE A 72 -21.26 -5.95 -2.46
CA PHE A 72 -20.06 -5.29 -1.93
C PHE A 72 -18.93 -5.34 -2.95
N VAL A 73 -18.28 -4.22 -3.15
CA VAL A 73 -17.07 -4.08 -3.96
C VAL A 73 -15.96 -3.59 -3.04
N TYR A 74 -14.80 -4.24 -3.13
CA TYR A 74 -13.62 -3.90 -2.35
C TYR A 74 -12.58 -3.29 -3.27
N SER A 75 -12.03 -2.14 -2.86
CA SER A 75 -11.04 -1.43 -3.66
C SER A 75 -9.86 -0.99 -2.81
N TYR A 76 -8.69 -0.99 -3.44
CA TYR A 76 -7.42 -0.58 -2.85
C TYR A 76 -6.71 0.31 -3.86
N ALA A 77 -6.47 1.56 -3.49
CA ALA A 77 -5.85 2.54 -4.36
C ALA A 77 -4.40 2.80 -3.94
N ASP A 78 -3.49 2.80 -4.89
CA ASP A 78 -2.11 3.19 -4.64
C ASP A 78 -1.69 4.24 -5.67
N PRO A 79 -1.92 5.53 -5.37
CA PRO A 79 -1.55 6.59 -6.28
C PRO A 79 -0.06 6.92 -6.30
N ASP A 80 0.70 6.45 -5.30
CA ASP A 80 2.08 6.87 -5.09
C ASP A 80 3.10 5.93 -5.73
N TYR A 81 2.86 4.61 -5.68
CA TYR A 81 3.85 3.64 -6.16
C TYR A 81 3.43 3.00 -7.47
N CYS A 82 2.42 2.13 -7.47
CA CYS A 82 1.99 1.49 -8.72
C CYS A 82 1.11 2.38 -9.59
N GLN A 83 0.51 3.42 -9.01
CA GLN A 83 -0.49 4.26 -9.69
C GLN A 83 -1.61 3.39 -10.25
N CYS A 84 -2.16 2.55 -9.41
CA CYS A 84 -3.11 1.52 -9.79
C CYS A 84 -4.22 1.38 -8.75
N LEU A 85 -5.31 0.75 -9.19
CA LEU A 85 -6.47 0.43 -8.37
C LEU A 85 -6.73 -1.07 -8.44
N TYR A 86 -6.78 -1.72 -7.29
CA TYR A 86 -7.17 -3.13 -7.19
C TYR A 86 -8.64 -3.21 -6.80
N VAL A 87 -9.41 -3.99 -7.55
CA VAL A 87 -10.85 -4.13 -7.34
C VAL A 87 -11.21 -5.61 -7.24
N GLY A 88 -12.00 -5.96 -6.24
CA GLY A 88 -12.49 -7.33 -6.04
C GLY A 88 -13.83 -7.36 -5.35
N GLY A 89 -14.49 -8.50 -5.43
CA GLY A 89 -15.76 -8.76 -4.75
C GLY A 89 -15.56 -9.50 -3.42
N PRO A 90 -16.68 -9.97 -2.80
CA PRO A 90 -16.58 -10.69 -1.53
C PRO A 90 -15.75 -11.96 -1.58
N LYS A 91 -15.76 -12.68 -2.69
CA LYS A 91 -14.98 -13.91 -2.87
C LYS A 91 -13.48 -13.60 -2.82
N GLU A 92 -13.06 -12.58 -3.54
CA GLU A 92 -11.67 -12.13 -3.61
C GLU A 92 -11.22 -11.57 -2.27
N TYR A 93 -12.09 -10.86 -1.58
CA TYR A 93 -11.81 -10.32 -0.26
C TYR A 93 -11.58 -11.44 0.77
N SER A 94 -12.42 -12.49 0.74
CA SER A 94 -12.24 -13.66 1.61
C SER A 94 -10.90 -14.35 1.34
N ALA A 95 -10.56 -14.50 0.07
CA ALA A 95 -9.27 -15.09 -0.31
C ALA A 95 -8.10 -14.23 0.18
N TYR A 96 -8.21 -12.92 0.06
CA TYR A 96 -7.20 -11.99 0.57
C TYR A 96 -7.00 -12.14 2.08
N GLN A 97 -8.10 -12.17 2.84
CA GLN A 97 -8.02 -12.32 4.30
C GLN A 97 -7.32 -13.61 4.69
N ARG A 98 -7.61 -14.71 4.00
CA ARG A 98 -6.96 -15.99 4.26
C ARG A 98 -5.47 -15.93 3.96
N LEU A 99 -5.09 -15.39 2.80
CA LEU A 99 -3.69 -15.28 2.41
C LEU A 99 -2.90 -14.36 3.33
N ALA A 100 -3.50 -13.24 3.75
CA ALA A 100 -2.85 -12.31 4.68
C ALA A 100 -2.62 -12.97 6.04
N LYS A 101 -3.55 -13.77 6.51
CA LYS A 101 -3.42 -14.51 7.76
C LYS A 101 -2.34 -15.59 7.68
N GLU A 102 -2.29 -16.31 6.57
CA GLU A 102 -1.26 -17.32 6.34
C GLU A 102 0.13 -16.70 6.33
N GLU A 103 0.27 -15.55 5.69
CA GLU A 103 1.53 -14.80 5.65
C GLU A 103 1.95 -14.35 7.04
N GLU A 104 1.02 -13.85 7.84
CA GLU A 104 1.29 -13.43 9.22
C GLU A 104 1.79 -14.61 10.06
N ILE A 105 1.13 -15.77 9.95
CA ILE A 105 1.53 -16.99 10.68
C ILE A 105 2.93 -17.43 10.26
N ARG A 106 3.23 -17.38 8.96
CA ARG A 106 4.54 -17.75 8.45
C ARG A 106 5.65 -16.89 9.03
N LEU A 107 5.42 -15.60 9.16
CA LEU A 107 6.39 -14.65 9.72
C LEU A 107 6.69 -14.90 11.20
N TYR A 108 5.73 -15.44 11.95
CA TYR A 108 5.88 -15.70 13.38
C TYR A 108 6.40 -17.10 13.70
N ARG A 109 6.57 -17.96 12.71
CA ARG A 109 7.15 -19.29 12.94
C ARG A 109 8.67 -19.19 13.04
N PRO A 110 9.26 -19.75 14.14
CA PRO A 110 10.73 -19.80 14.27
C PRO A 110 11.39 -20.71 13.23
#